data_b3b9180a070fc214d790b154a3f4721d
#
_entry.id   b3b9180a070fc214d790b154a3f4721d
#
_cell.length_a   1.000
_cell.length_b   1.000
_cell.length_c   1.000
_cell.angle_alpha   90.00
_cell.angle_beta   90.00
_cell.angle_gamma   90.00
#
_symmetry.space_group_name_H-M   'P 1'
#
loop_
_entity.id
_entity.type
_entity.pdbx_description
1 polymer ?
#
loop_
_entity_poly.entity_id
_entity_poly.type
_entity_poly.pdbx_seq_one_letter_code
_entity_poly.pdbx_strand_id
1 'polypeptide(L)'
;AMTNIDRKIMTLTARGIDCSKLSKYNNGEPFIDAKGNKVDDLAAVLYNYSGGYTINGPIFALNALDMGNYTIPENAVWTREKLLETILNHKYLSDGFGLDMVTMLMQSIAPYQNDPVYGERVKAKLWEGFDIVMDSFGTDPFDNPFGVQWGGVYTSEGASQIICALSAMGVDVHTDVRLNNGKDSVLTSFLNYADFDEGYFAHSNTTPKNAMATYQGCYATQWYLGFLNGGGAGHPYS
;
A
#
# COMPACT_ATOMS: atom_id res chain seq x y z
N ALA A 1 18.20 -4.33 -4.12
CA ALA A 1 16.88 -4.97 -4.20
C ALA A 1 15.90 -4.02 -4.89
N MET A 2 14.91 -4.56 -5.60
CA MET A 2 13.84 -3.83 -6.29
C MET A 2 13.16 -2.84 -5.34
N THR A 3 12.75 -3.29 -4.17
CA THR A 3 12.12 -2.49 -3.11
C THR A 3 12.90 -1.27 -2.63
N ASN A 4 14.22 -1.24 -2.80
CA ASN A 4 15.02 -0.05 -2.47
C ASN A 4 14.89 1.05 -3.53
N ILE A 5 14.65 0.66 -4.79
CA ILE A 5 14.44 1.60 -5.90
C ILE A 5 13.03 2.17 -5.79
N ASP A 6 12.03 1.31 -5.57
CA ASP A 6 10.63 1.68 -5.42
C ASP A 6 10.45 2.76 -4.35
N ARG A 7 11.00 2.54 -3.15
CA ARG A 7 10.93 3.51 -2.04
C ARG A 7 11.52 4.87 -2.39
N LYS A 8 12.63 4.89 -3.13
CA LYS A 8 13.24 6.14 -3.58
C LYS A 8 12.33 6.87 -4.56
N ILE A 9 11.77 6.16 -5.55
CA ILE A 9 10.85 6.74 -6.52
C ILE A 9 9.62 7.30 -5.80
N MET A 10 8.96 6.51 -4.96
CA MET A 10 7.77 6.94 -4.22
C MET A 10 8.06 8.18 -3.37
N THR A 11 9.18 8.17 -2.61
CA THR A 11 9.58 9.31 -1.78
C THR A 11 9.85 10.58 -2.59
N LEU A 12 10.54 10.46 -3.71
CA LEU A 12 10.89 11.59 -4.58
C LEU A 12 9.64 12.12 -5.30
N THR A 13 8.82 11.22 -5.84
CA THR A 13 7.57 11.58 -6.53
C THR A 13 6.59 12.29 -5.59
N ALA A 14 6.45 11.82 -4.34
CA ALA A 14 5.66 12.49 -3.31
C ALA A 14 6.14 13.92 -2.99
N ARG A 15 7.38 14.23 -3.31
CA ARG A 15 7.98 15.58 -3.18
C ARG A 15 7.90 16.38 -4.47
N GLY A 16 7.17 15.91 -5.49
CA GLY A 16 7.04 16.56 -6.78
C GLY A 16 8.27 16.42 -7.69
N ILE A 17 9.16 15.47 -7.39
CA ILE A 17 10.37 15.21 -8.18
C ILE A 17 10.07 14.18 -9.27
N ASP A 18 10.27 14.56 -10.51
CA ASP A 18 10.15 13.68 -11.67
C ASP A 18 11.36 12.73 -11.75
N CYS A 19 11.14 11.46 -11.36
CA CYS A 19 12.19 10.45 -11.33
C CYS A 19 12.64 9.96 -12.72
N SER A 20 11.95 10.34 -13.80
CA SER A 20 12.37 10.03 -15.17
C SER A 20 13.43 11.01 -15.70
N LYS A 21 13.67 12.12 -14.99
CA LYS A 21 14.65 13.14 -15.41
C LYS A 21 15.25 13.88 -14.21
N LEU A 22 16.08 13.19 -13.44
CA LEU A 22 16.69 13.71 -12.22
C LEU A 22 17.66 14.87 -12.45
N SER A 23 18.26 14.96 -13.63
CA SER A 23 19.16 16.07 -14.01
C SER A 23 18.49 17.44 -13.91
N LYS A 24 17.15 17.53 -14.05
CA LYS A 24 16.40 18.77 -13.82
C LYS A 24 16.67 19.38 -12.43
N TYR A 25 17.01 18.53 -11.46
CA TYR A 25 17.21 18.92 -10.06
C TYR A 25 18.68 18.94 -9.65
N ASN A 26 19.60 18.75 -10.61
CA ASN A 26 21.04 18.71 -10.42
C ASN A 26 21.80 19.51 -11.50
N ASN A 27 21.38 20.75 -11.76
CA ASN A 27 22.02 21.67 -12.69
C ASN A 27 22.22 21.10 -14.12
N GLY A 28 21.36 20.22 -14.55
CA GLY A 28 21.45 19.57 -15.87
C GLY A 28 22.31 18.30 -15.91
N GLU A 29 22.94 17.91 -14.80
CA GLU A 29 23.82 16.75 -14.74
C GLU A 29 23.13 15.55 -14.08
N PRO A 30 23.34 14.30 -14.57
CA PRO A 30 22.89 13.10 -13.92
C PRO A 30 23.44 12.95 -12.49
N PHE A 31 22.71 12.31 -11.60
CA PHE A 31 23.24 11.88 -10.31
C PHE A 31 24.20 10.70 -10.48
N ILE A 32 25.12 10.55 -9.53
CA ILE A 32 26.05 9.42 -9.49
C ILE A 32 25.63 8.50 -8.34
N ASP A 33 25.39 7.24 -8.63
CA ASP A 33 25.09 6.23 -7.60
C ASP A 33 26.34 5.84 -6.80
N ALA A 34 26.16 5.05 -5.75
CA ALA A 34 27.27 4.60 -4.89
C ALA A 34 28.30 3.70 -5.63
N LYS A 35 27.98 3.23 -6.84
CA LYS A 35 28.85 2.41 -7.70
C LYS A 35 29.53 3.24 -8.79
N GLY A 36 29.27 4.55 -8.83
CA GLY A 36 29.82 5.46 -9.83
C GLY A 36 29.02 5.50 -11.14
N ASN A 37 27.84 4.88 -11.24
CA ASN A 37 27.02 4.94 -12.44
C ASN A 37 26.23 6.26 -12.49
N LYS A 38 26.11 6.81 -13.70
CA LYS A 38 25.22 7.95 -13.95
C LYS A 38 23.77 7.50 -13.96
N VAL A 39 22.92 8.17 -13.17
CA VAL A 39 21.48 7.90 -13.05
C VAL A 39 20.72 9.20 -13.29
N ASP A 40 20.05 9.30 -14.43
CA ASP A 40 19.12 10.40 -14.74
C ASP A 40 17.67 9.95 -14.69
N ASP A 41 17.39 8.72 -15.11
CA ASP A 41 16.07 8.09 -15.10
C ASP A 41 16.05 6.94 -14.08
N LEU A 42 15.52 7.22 -12.87
CA LEU A 42 15.39 6.22 -11.82
C LEU A 42 14.20 5.28 -12.08
N ALA A 43 13.17 5.74 -12.81
CA ALA A 43 12.07 4.88 -13.24
C ALA A 43 12.60 3.82 -14.23
N ALA A 44 13.52 4.19 -15.13
CA ALA A 44 14.17 3.24 -16.02
C ALA A 44 15.01 2.20 -15.27
N VAL A 45 15.68 2.58 -14.20
CA VAL A 45 16.40 1.63 -13.34
C VAL A 45 15.44 0.62 -12.72
N LEU A 46 14.22 1.04 -12.38
CA LEU A 46 13.20 0.16 -11.81
C LEU A 46 12.62 -0.79 -12.85
N TYR A 47 12.06 -0.27 -13.95
CA TYR A 47 11.39 -1.15 -14.93
C TYR A 47 12.37 -2.03 -15.72
N ASN A 48 13.67 -1.77 -15.70
CA ASN A 48 14.72 -2.65 -16.24
C ASN A 48 15.41 -3.51 -15.17
N TYR A 49 14.91 -3.54 -13.94
CA TYR A 49 15.50 -4.34 -12.88
C TYR A 49 15.44 -5.84 -13.22
N SER A 50 16.61 -6.49 -13.22
CA SER A 50 16.77 -7.91 -13.59
C SER A 50 17.26 -8.80 -12.44
N GLY A 51 17.34 -8.25 -11.21
CA GLY A 51 17.75 -9.02 -10.04
C GLY A 51 16.61 -9.86 -9.43
N GLY A 52 16.94 -10.63 -8.41
CA GLY A 52 15.94 -11.39 -7.63
C GLY A 52 14.95 -10.49 -6.89
N TYR A 53 13.73 -10.96 -6.72
CA TYR A 53 12.65 -10.24 -6.02
C TYR A 53 11.79 -11.20 -5.20
N THR A 54 11.09 -10.65 -4.22
CA THR A 54 9.93 -11.22 -3.53
C THR A 54 8.68 -10.47 -4.01
N ILE A 55 7.48 -10.96 -3.72
CA ILE A 55 6.24 -10.38 -4.26
C ILE A 55 6.06 -8.89 -3.93
N ASN A 56 6.59 -8.42 -2.81
CA ASN A 56 6.59 -7.00 -2.48
C ASN A 56 7.35 -6.13 -3.51
N GLY A 57 8.33 -6.67 -4.23
CA GLY A 57 9.01 -5.96 -5.32
C GLY A 57 8.04 -5.52 -6.42
N PRO A 58 7.37 -6.44 -7.13
CA PRO A 58 6.34 -6.09 -8.12
C PRO A 58 5.21 -5.21 -7.59
N ILE A 59 4.71 -5.44 -6.36
CA ILE A 59 3.67 -4.64 -5.72
C ILE A 59 4.11 -3.18 -5.61
N PHE A 60 5.26 -2.92 -5.01
CA PHE A 60 5.75 -1.55 -4.84
C PHE A 60 6.26 -0.93 -6.14
N ALA A 61 6.74 -1.75 -7.09
CA ALA A 61 7.13 -1.25 -8.41
C ALA A 61 5.91 -0.71 -9.17
N LEU A 62 4.79 -1.43 -9.15
CA LEU A 62 3.54 -0.96 -9.77
C LEU A 62 3.12 0.37 -9.14
N ASN A 63 3.04 0.44 -7.80
CA ASN A 63 2.71 1.66 -7.07
C ASN A 63 3.64 2.83 -7.42
N ALA A 64 4.96 2.60 -7.45
CA ALA A 64 5.94 3.64 -7.72
C ALA A 64 5.84 4.20 -9.15
N LEU A 65 5.59 3.32 -10.12
CA LEU A 65 5.47 3.71 -11.53
C LEU A 65 4.15 4.42 -11.82
N ASP A 66 3.07 4.02 -11.16
CA ASP A 66 1.75 4.63 -11.31
C ASP A 66 1.66 5.99 -10.61
N MET A 67 2.20 6.10 -9.41
CA MET A 67 2.24 7.34 -8.65
C MET A 67 2.84 8.51 -9.43
N GLY A 68 3.89 8.27 -10.22
CA GLY A 68 4.52 9.28 -11.08
C GLY A 68 3.97 9.28 -12.50
N ASN A 69 3.01 8.41 -12.82
CA ASN A 69 2.53 8.19 -14.17
C ASN A 69 3.67 8.00 -15.20
N TYR A 70 4.71 7.24 -14.79
CA TYR A 70 5.90 7.05 -15.61
C TYR A 70 5.60 6.18 -16.82
N THR A 71 6.07 6.63 -17.99
CA THR A 71 5.97 5.84 -19.22
C THR A 71 6.93 4.67 -19.18
N ILE A 72 6.44 3.46 -19.42
CA ILE A 72 7.23 2.24 -19.47
C ILE A 72 7.31 1.77 -20.93
N PRO A 73 8.50 1.59 -21.49
CA PRO A 73 8.66 1.04 -22.83
C PRO A 73 8.17 -0.42 -22.93
N GLU A 74 7.61 -0.81 -24.08
CA GLU A 74 7.13 -2.18 -24.31
C GLU A 74 8.21 -3.26 -24.15
N ASN A 75 9.46 -2.91 -24.43
CA ASN A 75 10.60 -3.80 -24.28
C ASN A 75 11.24 -3.79 -22.88
N ALA A 76 10.63 -3.13 -21.90
CA ALA A 76 11.11 -3.13 -20.53
C ALA A 76 11.08 -4.54 -19.91
N VAL A 77 11.97 -4.80 -18.96
CA VAL A 77 11.97 -6.06 -18.19
C VAL A 77 10.66 -6.21 -17.40
N TRP A 78 10.15 -5.10 -16.86
CA TRP A 78 8.89 -5.01 -16.15
C TRP A 78 7.97 -3.99 -16.82
N THR A 79 7.04 -4.47 -17.64
CA THR A 79 5.92 -3.66 -18.11
C THR A 79 4.80 -3.64 -17.07
N ARG A 80 3.81 -2.73 -17.17
CA ARG A 80 2.64 -2.72 -16.29
C ARG A 80 1.88 -4.05 -16.37
N GLU A 81 1.70 -4.58 -17.57
CA GLU A 81 1.05 -5.88 -17.80
C GLU A 81 1.79 -7.00 -17.07
N LYS A 82 3.12 -7.03 -17.15
CA LYS A 82 3.92 -8.07 -16.48
C LYS A 82 3.89 -7.92 -14.95
N LEU A 83 3.87 -6.70 -14.44
CA LEU A 83 3.69 -6.43 -13.02
C LEU A 83 2.30 -6.92 -12.56
N LEU A 84 1.23 -6.52 -13.27
CA LEU A 84 -0.13 -6.96 -12.98
C LEU A 84 -0.28 -8.48 -13.05
N GLU A 85 0.22 -9.12 -14.11
CA GLU A 85 0.20 -10.59 -14.23
C GLU A 85 0.92 -11.28 -13.05
N THR A 86 2.09 -10.76 -12.68
CA THR A 86 2.85 -11.32 -11.56
C THR A 86 2.07 -11.19 -10.24
N ILE A 87 1.43 -10.05 -10.00
CA ILE A 87 0.67 -9.77 -8.79
C ILE A 87 -0.63 -10.57 -8.77
N LEU A 88 -1.39 -10.60 -9.87
CA LEU A 88 -2.67 -11.31 -9.96
C LEU A 88 -2.52 -12.83 -9.86
N ASN A 89 -1.41 -13.39 -10.33
CA ASN A 89 -1.10 -14.82 -10.22
C ASN A 89 -0.51 -15.21 -8.87
N HIS A 90 -0.15 -14.25 -8.03
CA HIS A 90 0.37 -14.55 -6.69
C HIS A 90 -0.74 -15.13 -5.80
N LYS A 91 -0.44 -16.24 -5.12
CA LYS A 91 -1.36 -16.83 -4.15
C LYS A 91 -1.21 -16.12 -2.81
N TYR A 92 -2.30 -15.56 -2.29
CA TYR A 92 -2.31 -14.96 -0.96
C TYR A 92 -1.78 -15.90 0.11
N LEU A 93 -1.10 -15.35 1.10
CA LEU A 93 -0.54 -16.03 2.27
C LEU A 93 0.55 -17.08 1.96
N SER A 94 1.00 -17.20 0.71
CA SER A 94 2.03 -18.19 0.32
C SER A 94 3.46 -17.72 0.60
N ASP A 95 3.65 -16.44 0.88
CA ASP A 95 4.98 -15.80 1.03
C ASP A 95 5.46 -15.69 2.49
N GLY A 96 4.60 -16.00 3.45
CA GLY A 96 4.89 -15.90 4.88
C GLY A 96 4.83 -14.48 5.48
N PHE A 97 4.46 -13.45 4.68
CA PHE A 97 4.29 -12.08 5.18
C PHE A 97 2.90 -11.80 5.79
N GLY A 98 1.98 -12.76 5.67
CA GLY A 98 0.66 -12.68 6.31
C GLY A 98 -0.24 -11.59 5.73
N LEU A 99 -1.09 -11.03 6.59
CA LEU A 99 -2.14 -10.10 6.22
C LEU A 99 -1.59 -8.79 5.61
N ASP A 100 -0.43 -8.32 6.03
CA ASP A 100 0.18 -7.11 5.50
C ASP A 100 0.39 -7.22 3.98
N MET A 101 0.86 -8.39 3.52
CA MET A 101 1.08 -8.59 2.09
C MET A 101 -0.24 -8.70 1.32
N VAL A 102 -1.28 -9.31 1.92
CA VAL A 102 -2.63 -9.36 1.34
C VAL A 102 -3.14 -7.94 1.09
N THR A 103 -3.09 -7.09 2.11
CA THR A 103 -3.60 -5.71 2.03
C THR A 103 -2.75 -4.81 1.14
N MET A 104 -1.43 -4.95 1.12
CA MET A 104 -0.54 -4.21 0.22
C MET A 104 -0.77 -4.62 -1.24
N LEU A 105 -1.01 -5.90 -1.52
CA LEU A 105 -1.37 -6.37 -2.85
C LEU A 105 -2.72 -5.77 -3.29
N MET A 106 -3.74 -5.81 -2.43
CA MET A 106 -5.04 -5.20 -2.70
C MET A 106 -4.90 -3.72 -3.07
N GLN A 107 -4.14 -2.96 -2.28
CA GLN A 107 -3.89 -1.54 -2.56
C GLN A 107 -3.27 -1.31 -3.94
N SER A 108 -2.32 -2.15 -4.34
CA SER A 108 -1.60 -1.96 -5.62
C SER A 108 -2.46 -2.23 -6.84
N ILE A 109 -3.42 -3.15 -6.77
CA ILE A 109 -4.27 -3.53 -7.91
C ILE A 109 -5.62 -2.81 -7.93
N ALA A 110 -6.08 -2.24 -6.82
CA ALA A 110 -7.38 -1.57 -6.73
C ALA A 110 -7.61 -0.51 -7.82
N PRO A 111 -6.63 0.31 -8.25
CA PRO A 111 -6.80 1.26 -9.35
C PRO A 111 -7.21 0.60 -10.69
N TYR A 112 -6.92 -0.68 -10.86
CA TYR A 112 -7.17 -1.44 -12.08
C TYR A 112 -8.51 -2.18 -12.11
N GLN A 113 -9.38 -2.00 -11.10
CA GLN A 113 -10.67 -2.72 -11.03
C GLN A 113 -11.63 -2.38 -12.18
N ASN A 114 -11.41 -1.29 -12.89
CA ASN A 114 -12.18 -0.90 -14.08
C ASN A 114 -11.36 -1.01 -15.38
N ASP A 115 -10.18 -1.64 -15.34
CA ASP A 115 -9.36 -1.87 -16.52
C ASP A 115 -10.08 -2.82 -17.49
N PRO A 116 -10.14 -2.52 -18.80
CA PRO A 116 -10.89 -3.32 -19.77
C PRO A 116 -10.33 -4.74 -19.97
N VAL A 117 -9.06 -4.99 -19.63
CA VAL A 117 -8.40 -6.30 -19.78
C VAL A 117 -8.33 -7.03 -18.45
N TYR A 118 -7.94 -6.33 -17.39
CA TYR A 118 -7.64 -6.93 -16.08
C TYR A 118 -8.76 -6.79 -15.06
N GLY A 119 -9.73 -5.89 -15.28
CA GLY A 119 -10.70 -5.48 -14.27
C GLY A 119 -11.45 -6.63 -13.58
N GLU A 120 -11.91 -7.62 -14.33
CA GLU A 120 -12.64 -8.77 -13.74
C GLU A 120 -11.71 -9.63 -12.85
N ARG A 121 -10.47 -9.85 -13.27
CA ARG A 121 -9.49 -10.59 -12.45
C ARG A 121 -9.07 -9.80 -11.21
N VAL A 122 -8.94 -8.49 -11.37
CA VAL A 122 -8.63 -7.57 -10.26
C VAL A 122 -9.75 -7.60 -9.23
N LYS A 123 -11.02 -7.45 -9.66
CA LYS A 123 -12.18 -7.54 -8.75
C LYS A 123 -12.22 -8.87 -8.02
N ALA A 124 -12.05 -9.98 -8.73
CA ALA A 124 -12.01 -11.30 -8.12
C ALA A 124 -10.89 -11.42 -7.08
N LYS A 125 -9.69 -10.90 -7.38
CA LYS A 125 -8.56 -10.89 -6.48
C LYS A 125 -8.76 -9.99 -5.26
N LEU A 126 -9.38 -8.83 -5.43
CA LEU A 126 -9.74 -7.93 -4.33
C LEU A 126 -10.75 -8.57 -3.38
N TRP A 127 -11.79 -9.25 -3.91
CA TRP A 127 -12.77 -9.95 -3.07
C TRP A 127 -12.18 -11.18 -2.36
N GLU A 128 -11.27 -11.93 -2.99
CA GLU A 128 -10.49 -12.96 -2.31
C GLU A 128 -9.71 -12.39 -1.12
N GLY A 129 -9.06 -11.23 -1.31
CA GLY A 129 -8.35 -10.53 -0.23
C GLY A 129 -9.29 -10.01 0.85
N PHE A 130 -10.47 -9.50 0.47
CA PHE A 130 -11.52 -9.07 1.40
C PHE A 130 -11.97 -10.21 2.32
N ASP A 131 -12.22 -11.41 1.77
CA ASP A 131 -12.63 -12.57 2.56
C ASP A 131 -11.53 -12.96 3.58
N ILE A 132 -10.26 -12.91 3.18
CA ILE A 132 -9.12 -13.14 4.09
C ILE A 132 -9.08 -12.09 5.21
N VAL A 133 -9.34 -10.83 4.88
CA VAL A 133 -9.43 -9.75 5.89
C VAL A 133 -10.58 -10.03 6.87
N MET A 134 -11.76 -10.41 6.37
CA MET A 134 -12.92 -10.75 7.23
C MET A 134 -12.61 -11.90 8.18
N ASP A 135 -11.91 -12.92 7.71
CA ASP A 135 -11.51 -14.08 8.51
C ASP A 135 -10.42 -13.75 9.56
N SER A 136 -9.76 -12.61 9.44
CA SER A 136 -8.67 -12.20 10.33
C SER A 136 -9.12 -11.44 11.57
N PHE A 137 -10.37 -10.96 11.61
CA PHE A 137 -10.85 -10.16 12.73
C PHE A 137 -11.02 -10.96 14.02
N GLY A 138 -10.77 -10.29 15.14
CA GLY A 138 -11.02 -10.81 16.47
C GLY A 138 -11.28 -9.68 17.45
N THR A 139 -11.72 -10.03 18.66
CA THR A 139 -11.99 -9.04 19.70
C THR A 139 -10.69 -8.47 20.24
N ASP A 140 -10.47 -7.19 20.02
CA ASP A 140 -9.28 -6.46 20.48
C ASP A 140 -9.33 -6.16 22.01
N PRO A 141 -8.25 -5.64 22.60
CA PRO A 141 -8.20 -5.29 24.02
C PRO A 141 -9.18 -4.18 24.47
N PHE A 142 -9.88 -3.56 23.54
CA PHE A 142 -10.90 -2.53 23.80
C PHE A 142 -12.32 -3.07 23.57
N ASP A 143 -12.47 -4.40 23.54
CA ASP A 143 -13.75 -5.12 23.32
C ASP A 143 -14.38 -4.85 21.92
N ASN A 144 -13.58 -4.42 20.94
CA ASN A 144 -14.03 -4.23 19.58
C ASN A 144 -13.79 -5.53 18.75
N PRO A 145 -14.84 -6.11 18.11
CA PRO A 145 -14.72 -7.38 17.38
C PRO A 145 -13.99 -7.27 16.03
N PHE A 146 -13.66 -6.07 15.60
CA PHE A 146 -12.94 -5.81 14.35
C PHE A 146 -11.43 -5.56 14.58
N GLY A 147 -10.88 -6.08 15.66
CA GLY A 147 -9.45 -6.00 15.95
C GLY A 147 -8.61 -6.81 14.96
N VAL A 148 -7.44 -6.32 14.62
CA VAL A 148 -6.52 -6.92 13.66
C VAL A 148 -5.29 -7.44 14.38
N GLN A 149 -5.01 -8.74 14.22
CA GLN A 149 -3.84 -9.38 14.83
C GLN A 149 -2.67 -9.50 13.87
N TRP A 150 -1.48 -9.27 14.41
CA TRP A 150 -0.23 -9.68 13.80
C TRP A 150 0.64 -10.43 14.82
N GLY A 151 1.04 -11.66 14.46
CA GLY A 151 1.83 -12.48 15.37
C GLY A 151 1.16 -12.76 16.74
N GLY A 152 -0.16 -12.77 16.81
CA GLY A 152 -0.94 -12.99 18.05
C GLY A 152 -1.14 -11.71 18.89
N VAL A 153 -0.71 -10.55 18.39
CA VAL A 153 -0.90 -9.24 19.03
C VAL A 153 -1.80 -8.37 18.17
N TYR A 154 -2.79 -7.71 18.78
CA TYR A 154 -3.61 -6.70 18.11
C TYR A 154 -2.80 -5.42 17.90
N THR A 155 -2.73 -4.93 16.66
CA THR A 155 -1.87 -3.81 16.30
C THR A 155 -2.59 -2.77 15.45
N SER A 156 -2.22 -1.51 15.63
CA SER A 156 -2.75 -0.41 14.81
C SER A 156 -2.21 -0.45 13.38
N GLU A 157 -1.02 -0.99 13.16
CA GLU A 157 -0.42 -1.11 11.82
C GLU A 157 -1.23 -2.05 10.93
N GLY A 158 -1.65 -3.22 11.47
CA GLY A 158 -2.52 -4.13 10.73
C GLY A 158 -3.87 -3.48 10.37
N ALA A 159 -4.50 -2.78 11.34
CA ALA A 159 -5.72 -2.02 11.09
C ALA A 159 -5.51 -0.91 10.05
N SER A 160 -4.38 -0.20 10.09
CA SER A 160 -4.01 0.82 9.10
C SER A 160 -3.94 0.27 7.68
N GLN A 161 -3.31 -0.88 7.49
CA GLN A 161 -3.20 -1.52 6.18
C GLN A 161 -4.56 -1.98 5.64
N ILE A 162 -5.44 -2.50 6.51
CA ILE A 162 -6.80 -2.88 6.14
C ILE A 162 -7.62 -1.64 5.71
N ILE A 163 -7.55 -0.54 6.46
CA ILE A 163 -8.24 0.70 6.09
C ILE A 163 -7.81 1.17 4.70
N CYS A 164 -6.51 1.19 4.42
CA CYS A 164 -6.01 1.57 3.12
C CYS A 164 -6.51 0.64 2.00
N ALA A 165 -6.45 -0.68 2.21
CA ALA A 165 -6.85 -1.66 1.22
C ALA A 165 -8.35 -1.60 0.89
N LEU A 166 -9.20 -1.55 1.93
CA LEU A 166 -10.65 -1.53 1.75
C LEU A 166 -11.13 -0.19 1.17
N SER A 167 -10.57 0.93 1.63
CA SER A 167 -10.86 2.24 1.03
C SER A 167 -10.44 2.29 -0.45
N ALA A 168 -9.29 1.70 -0.80
CA ALA A 168 -8.83 1.64 -2.19
C ALA A 168 -9.78 0.85 -3.10
N MET A 169 -10.42 -0.20 -2.60
CA MET A 169 -11.43 -0.94 -3.37
C MET A 169 -12.84 -0.35 -3.31
N GLY A 170 -13.03 0.77 -2.61
CA GLY A 170 -14.30 1.48 -2.52
C GLY A 170 -15.22 1.01 -1.39
N VAL A 171 -14.69 0.33 -0.37
CA VAL A 171 -15.43 -0.15 0.81
C VAL A 171 -15.21 0.78 1.99
N ASP A 172 -16.30 1.30 2.55
CA ASP A 172 -16.26 2.16 3.73
C ASP A 172 -16.09 1.33 5.00
N VAL A 173 -14.92 1.46 5.63
CA VAL A 173 -14.54 0.71 6.83
C VAL A 173 -15.32 1.10 8.10
N HIS A 174 -16.13 2.15 8.03
CA HIS A 174 -16.96 2.62 9.14
C HIS A 174 -18.45 2.31 8.95
N THR A 175 -18.96 2.37 7.73
CA THR A 175 -20.41 2.28 7.47
C THR A 175 -20.84 1.00 6.75
N ASP A 176 -19.91 0.25 6.15
CA ASP A 176 -20.24 -1.05 5.54
C ASP A 176 -20.74 -2.03 6.60
N VAL A 177 -21.91 -2.60 6.36
CA VAL A 177 -22.61 -3.49 7.33
C VAL A 177 -21.82 -4.75 7.69
N ARG A 178 -20.84 -5.14 6.92
CA ARG A 178 -19.93 -6.26 7.18
C ARG A 178 -18.80 -5.89 8.14
N LEU A 179 -18.49 -4.59 8.25
CA LEU A 179 -17.37 -4.00 8.99
C LEU A 179 -17.84 -3.13 10.16
N ASN A 180 -19.15 -3.17 10.44
CA ASN A 180 -19.78 -2.37 11.48
C ASN A 180 -20.96 -3.15 12.07
N ASN A 181 -21.06 -3.21 13.42
CA ASN A 181 -22.14 -3.87 14.14
C ASN A 181 -23.14 -2.88 14.79
N GLY A 182 -23.08 -1.59 14.41
CA GLY A 182 -23.89 -0.50 14.95
C GLY A 182 -23.30 0.17 16.20
N LYS A 183 -22.32 -0.45 16.87
CA LYS A 183 -21.56 0.11 18.00
C LYS A 183 -20.09 0.29 17.61
N ASP A 184 -19.50 -0.75 17.06
CA ASP A 184 -18.09 -0.86 16.73
C ASP A 184 -17.90 -1.04 15.24
N SER A 185 -16.74 -0.62 14.71
CA SER A 185 -16.33 -0.80 13.31
C SER A 185 -14.81 -1.00 13.23
N VAL A 186 -14.32 -1.34 12.02
CA VAL A 186 -12.87 -1.37 11.77
C VAL A 186 -12.23 -0.01 12.06
N LEU A 187 -12.91 1.09 11.69
CA LEU A 187 -12.41 2.43 11.98
C LEU A 187 -12.31 2.69 13.48
N THR A 188 -13.35 2.32 14.27
CA THR A 188 -13.32 2.55 15.72
C THR A 188 -12.27 1.68 16.42
N SER A 189 -12.05 0.43 15.98
CA SER A 189 -10.94 -0.39 16.46
C SER A 189 -9.58 0.29 16.22
N PHE A 190 -9.36 0.79 15.01
CA PHE A 190 -8.14 1.52 14.68
C PHE A 190 -7.95 2.78 15.53
N LEU A 191 -9.00 3.59 15.72
CA LEU A 191 -8.95 4.85 16.47
C LEU A 191 -8.72 4.64 17.98
N ASN A 192 -9.01 3.46 18.54
CA ASN A 192 -8.68 3.12 19.91
C ASN A 192 -7.18 3.14 20.23
N TYR A 193 -6.33 3.06 19.19
CA TYR A 193 -4.87 3.16 19.32
C TYR A 193 -4.33 4.60 19.18
N ALA A 194 -5.19 5.57 18.85
CA ALA A 194 -4.80 6.95 18.67
C ALA A 194 -4.77 7.71 20.01
N ASP A 195 -3.69 8.42 20.26
CA ASP A 195 -3.61 9.47 21.27
C ASP A 195 -3.69 10.82 20.56
N PHE A 196 -4.87 11.42 20.60
CA PHE A 196 -5.11 12.70 19.91
C PHE A 196 -4.49 13.90 20.61
N ASP A 197 -4.22 13.81 21.92
CA ASP A 197 -3.61 14.89 22.69
C ASP A 197 -2.09 14.94 22.42
N GLU A 198 -1.44 13.79 22.38
CA GLU A 198 0.00 13.66 22.13
C GLU A 198 0.34 13.53 20.62
N GLY A 199 -0.66 13.27 19.78
CA GLY A 199 -0.50 13.19 18.32
C GLY A 199 0.27 11.95 17.84
N TYR A 200 0.02 10.78 18.41
CA TYR A 200 0.63 9.52 17.96
C TYR A 200 -0.36 8.36 17.91
N PHE A 201 0.06 7.27 17.27
CA PHE A 201 -0.59 5.96 17.37
C PHE A 201 0.28 4.99 18.17
N ALA A 202 -0.36 4.25 19.07
CA ALA A 202 0.26 3.14 19.77
C ALA A 202 0.39 1.92 18.85
N HIS A 203 1.45 1.14 18.99
CA HIS A 203 1.58 -0.14 18.29
C HIS A 203 0.52 -1.14 18.76
N SER A 204 0.35 -1.23 20.09
CA SER A 204 -0.65 -2.09 20.75
C SER A 204 -1.09 -1.41 22.04
N ASN A 205 -2.07 -2.01 22.74
CA ASN A 205 -2.50 -1.51 24.04
C ASN A 205 -1.41 -1.55 25.15
N THR A 206 -0.35 -2.34 24.94
CA THR A 206 0.79 -2.46 25.88
C THR A 206 2.06 -1.77 25.39
N THR A 207 2.10 -1.36 24.14
CA THR A 207 3.26 -0.65 23.54
C THR A 207 2.77 0.70 23.04
N PRO A 208 2.81 1.73 23.90
CA PRO A 208 2.29 3.06 23.53
C PRO A 208 3.15 3.68 22.44
N LYS A 209 3.42 4.90 22.40
CA LYS A 209 4.12 5.70 21.41
C LYS A 209 5.13 4.93 20.53
N ASN A 210 4.76 4.73 19.26
CA ASN A 210 5.57 4.01 18.29
C ASN A 210 5.62 4.80 16.97
N ALA A 211 6.83 5.05 16.46
CA ALA A 211 7.02 5.86 15.26
C ALA A 211 6.44 5.21 14.00
N MET A 212 6.54 3.87 13.87
CA MET A 212 6.00 3.15 12.72
C MET A 212 4.48 3.14 12.78
N ALA A 213 3.88 2.83 13.95
CA ALA A 213 2.43 2.88 14.16
C ALA A 213 1.88 4.28 13.85
N THR A 214 2.54 5.34 14.34
CA THR A 214 2.15 6.72 14.07
C THR A 214 2.23 7.06 12.58
N TYR A 215 3.31 6.67 11.91
CA TYR A 215 3.45 6.87 10.47
C TYR A 215 2.33 6.17 9.69
N GLN A 216 2.08 4.89 9.97
CA GLN A 216 1.04 4.12 9.28
C GLN A 216 -0.37 4.61 9.63
N GLY A 217 -0.60 4.98 10.89
CA GLY A 217 -1.87 5.53 11.33
C GLY A 217 -2.20 6.87 10.67
N CYS A 218 -1.25 7.80 10.59
CA CYS A 218 -1.45 9.05 9.86
C CYS A 218 -1.72 8.83 8.38
N TYR A 219 -0.99 7.92 7.76
CA TYR A 219 -1.17 7.52 6.37
C TYR A 219 -2.58 6.93 6.13
N ALA A 220 -3.02 5.98 6.97
CA ALA A 220 -4.35 5.38 6.87
C ALA A 220 -5.48 6.40 7.07
N THR A 221 -5.31 7.31 8.04
CA THR A 221 -6.26 8.40 8.29
C THR A 221 -6.39 9.31 7.07
N GLN A 222 -5.27 9.73 6.49
CA GLN A 222 -5.27 10.58 5.31
C GLN A 222 -5.91 9.87 4.11
N TRP A 223 -5.63 8.59 3.94
CA TRP A 223 -6.23 7.76 2.90
C TRP A 223 -7.75 7.66 3.04
N TYR A 224 -8.23 7.36 4.25
CA TYR A 224 -9.65 7.27 4.53
C TYR A 224 -10.38 8.61 4.35
N LEU A 225 -9.77 9.72 4.75
CA LEU A 225 -10.30 11.06 4.48
C LEU A 225 -10.40 11.35 2.98
N GLY A 226 -9.40 10.95 2.20
CA GLY A 226 -9.44 11.03 0.74
C GLY A 226 -10.60 10.24 0.14
N PHE A 227 -10.82 9.01 0.62
CA PHE A 227 -11.95 8.19 0.26
C PHE A 227 -13.31 8.87 0.56
N LEU A 228 -13.49 9.40 1.77
CA LEU A 228 -14.72 10.10 2.16
C LEU A 228 -14.99 11.36 1.33
N ASN A 229 -13.96 12.06 0.88
CA ASN A 229 -14.06 13.24 0.03
C ASN A 229 -14.30 12.93 -1.46
N GLY A 230 -14.68 11.70 -1.79
CA GLY A 230 -14.99 11.28 -3.16
C GLY A 230 -13.78 10.90 -4.01
N GLY A 231 -12.62 10.73 -3.39
CA GLY A 231 -11.41 10.22 -4.04
C GLY A 231 -11.54 8.80 -4.57
N GLY A 232 -12.62 8.09 -4.18
CA GLY A 232 -12.98 6.76 -4.70
C GLY A 232 -11.84 5.75 -4.64
N ALA A 233 -11.91 4.70 -5.44
CA ALA A 233 -10.82 3.76 -5.68
C ALA A 233 -9.66 4.47 -6.41
N GLY A 234 -8.92 5.28 -5.69
CA GLY A 234 -7.76 6.02 -6.18
C GLY A 234 -6.44 5.34 -5.84
N HIS A 235 -5.36 5.84 -6.43
CA HIS A 235 -4.03 5.32 -6.11
C HIS A 235 -3.62 5.76 -4.69
N PRO A 236 -3.09 4.84 -3.83
CA PRO A 236 -2.75 5.13 -2.43
C PRO A 236 -1.74 6.26 -2.24
N TYR A 237 -1.03 6.60 -3.27
CA TYR A 237 0.09 7.53 -3.19
C TYR A 237 -0.04 8.73 -4.14
N SER A 238 -1.21 8.92 -4.77
CA SER A 238 -1.50 10.05 -5.67
C SER A 238 -2.15 11.23 -4.94
#